data_333196aba6bed7dfcaa4472377124fdd
#
_entry.id   333196aba6bed7dfcaa4472377124fdd
#
_cell.length_a   1.000
_cell.length_b   1.000
_cell.length_c   1.000
_cell.angle_alpha   90.00
_cell.angle_beta   90.00
_cell.angle_gamma   90.00
#
_symmetry.space_group_name_H-M   'P 1'
#
loop_
_entity.id
_entity.type
_entity.pdbx_description
1 polymer ?
#
loop_
_entity_poly.entity_id
_entity_poly.type
_entity_poly.pdbx_seq_one_letter_code
_entity_poly.pdbx_strand_id
1 'polypeptide(L)'
;MKTIAVIPARYASTRMPGKPLADVLGKPMIYWVYKAARACPKLDDVLIATDDERIADACKTYDMRYIMTSPDHDTPTGRIWEVSTVEDADLYLQLMGDEPLVNPAAFDLILPDTLPDDPYYVAVLTNVMEHPADVIDFSNQKVVTNAAREILLISRSPIPCLLYTSPS
;
A
#
# COMPACT_ATOMS: atom_id res chain seq x y z
N MET A 1 20.59 1.66 -5.83
CA MET A 1 19.37 2.02 -5.10
C MET A 1 18.70 0.71 -4.70
N LYS A 2 18.49 0.47 -3.41
CA LYS A 2 17.81 -0.72 -2.90
C LYS A 2 16.35 -0.37 -2.59
N THR A 3 15.41 -1.09 -3.18
CA THR A 3 13.97 -0.87 -3.03
C THR A 3 13.30 -2.11 -2.46
N ILE A 4 12.60 -1.95 -1.34
CA ILE A 4 11.89 -3.05 -0.66
C ILE A 4 10.38 -2.78 -0.67
N ALA A 5 9.59 -3.75 -1.11
CA ALA A 5 8.15 -3.72 -0.87
C ALA A 5 7.84 -4.27 0.53
N VAL A 6 7.08 -3.51 1.29
CA VAL A 6 6.57 -3.93 2.60
C VAL A 6 5.07 -4.08 2.52
N ILE A 7 4.57 -5.26 2.91
CA ILE A 7 3.15 -5.60 2.93
C ILE A 7 2.70 -5.65 4.39
N PRO A 8 2.14 -4.56 4.94
CA PRO A 8 1.60 -4.57 6.29
C PRO A 8 0.37 -5.47 6.36
N ALA A 9 0.38 -6.41 7.29
CA ALA A 9 -0.68 -7.38 7.46
C ALA A 9 -1.00 -7.57 8.95
N ARG A 10 -2.25 -7.33 9.33
CA ARG A 10 -2.75 -7.60 10.68
C ARG A 10 -3.93 -8.57 10.62
N TYR A 11 -4.04 -9.41 11.63
CA TYR A 11 -5.18 -10.33 11.74
C TYR A 11 -6.44 -9.60 12.22
N ALA A 12 -6.27 -8.69 13.18
CA ALA A 12 -7.36 -7.91 13.74
C ALA A 12 -7.88 -6.89 12.71
N SER A 13 -9.06 -7.16 12.18
CA SER A 13 -9.80 -6.26 11.30
C SER A 13 -11.25 -6.22 11.75
N THR A 14 -11.82 -5.03 11.89
CA THR A 14 -13.23 -4.87 12.34
C THR A 14 -14.23 -5.40 11.32
N ARG A 15 -13.94 -5.28 10.02
CA ARG A 15 -14.84 -5.72 8.93
C ARG A 15 -14.69 -7.19 8.58
N MET A 16 -13.46 -7.70 8.56
CA MET A 16 -13.15 -9.10 8.20
C MET A 16 -11.90 -9.56 8.96
N PRO A 17 -12.04 -10.12 10.17
CA PRO A 17 -10.90 -10.70 10.90
C PRO A 17 -10.20 -11.77 10.09
N GLY A 18 -8.87 -11.77 10.12
CA GLY A 18 -8.08 -12.75 9.37
C GLY A 18 -8.08 -12.57 7.85
N LYS A 19 -8.49 -11.41 7.32
CA LYS A 19 -8.53 -11.11 5.88
C LYS A 19 -7.26 -11.53 5.12
N PRO A 20 -6.03 -11.29 5.61
CA PRO A 20 -4.82 -11.72 4.91
C PRO A 20 -4.72 -13.24 4.72
N LEU A 21 -5.38 -14.01 5.58
CA LEU A 21 -5.40 -15.48 5.54
C LEU A 21 -6.63 -16.06 4.85
N ALA A 22 -7.55 -15.20 4.35
CA ALA A 22 -8.71 -15.67 3.60
C ALA A 22 -8.28 -16.50 2.39
N ASP A 23 -8.93 -17.65 2.19
CA ASP A 23 -8.63 -18.54 1.06
C ASP A 23 -9.02 -17.88 -0.27
N VAL A 24 -8.05 -17.82 -1.16
CA VAL A 24 -8.22 -17.40 -2.55
C VAL A 24 -7.57 -18.48 -3.43
N LEU A 25 -8.37 -19.26 -4.10
CA LEU A 25 -7.90 -20.33 -4.98
C LEU A 25 -6.93 -21.31 -4.30
N GLY A 26 -7.22 -21.70 -3.05
CA GLY A 26 -6.43 -22.66 -2.28
C GLY A 26 -5.15 -22.09 -1.64
N LYS A 27 -5.01 -20.78 -1.61
CA LYS A 27 -3.89 -20.06 -0.98
C LYS A 27 -4.41 -18.86 -0.18
N PRO A 28 -3.71 -18.43 0.89
CA PRO A 28 -4.10 -17.22 1.61
C PRO A 28 -3.97 -15.98 0.70
N MET A 29 -4.86 -15.01 0.87
CA MET A 29 -4.87 -13.77 0.08
C MET A 29 -3.49 -13.09 0.04
N ILE A 30 -2.80 -13.03 1.18
CA ILE A 30 -1.47 -12.41 1.30
C ILE A 30 -0.42 -13.08 0.40
N TYR A 31 -0.56 -14.37 0.10
CA TYR A 31 0.32 -15.09 -0.81
C TYR A 31 0.28 -14.49 -2.22
N TRP A 32 -0.91 -14.16 -2.71
CA TRP A 32 -1.08 -13.59 -4.05
C TRP A 32 -0.51 -12.18 -4.14
N VAL A 33 -0.71 -11.38 -3.10
CA VAL A 33 -0.11 -10.04 -2.99
C VAL A 33 1.42 -10.13 -3.01
N TYR A 34 1.98 -11.01 -2.18
CA TYR A 34 3.43 -11.23 -2.11
C TYR A 34 3.99 -11.69 -3.45
N LYS A 35 3.33 -12.64 -4.12
CA LYS A 35 3.75 -13.15 -5.45
C LYS A 35 3.68 -12.08 -6.52
N ALA A 36 2.65 -11.24 -6.51
CA ALA A 36 2.54 -10.11 -7.43
C ALA A 36 3.69 -9.12 -7.22
N ALA A 37 3.99 -8.75 -5.97
CA ALA A 37 5.10 -7.87 -5.66
C ALA A 37 6.45 -8.47 -6.11
N ARG A 38 6.69 -9.74 -5.84
CA ARG A 38 7.92 -10.45 -6.26
C ARG A 38 8.10 -10.54 -7.77
N ALA A 39 7.06 -10.32 -8.56
CA ALA A 39 7.14 -10.28 -10.01
C ALA A 39 7.62 -8.93 -10.56
N CYS A 40 7.73 -7.89 -9.73
CA CYS A 40 8.24 -6.59 -10.15
C CYS A 40 9.78 -6.58 -10.18
N PRO A 41 10.41 -6.32 -11.33
CA PRO A 41 11.87 -6.37 -11.46
C PRO A 41 12.59 -5.20 -10.75
N LYS A 42 11.88 -4.12 -10.42
CA LYS A 42 12.43 -2.96 -9.70
C LYS A 42 12.49 -3.15 -8.19
N LEU A 43 11.94 -4.24 -7.66
CA LEU A 43 12.00 -4.55 -6.24
C LEU A 43 13.14 -5.52 -5.96
N ASP A 44 14.08 -5.11 -5.12
CA ASP A 44 15.17 -5.97 -4.65
C ASP A 44 14.65 -7.02 -3.67
N ASP A 45 13.65 -6.66 -2.87
CA ASP A 45 13.03 -7.59 -1.93
C ASP A 45 11.57 -7.25 -1.65
N VAL A 46 10.86 -8.24 -1.09
CA VAL A 46 9.47 -8.12 -0.64
C VAL A 46 9.36 -8.78 0.71
N LEU A 47 8.74 -8.11 1.68
CA LEU A 47 8.50 -8.67 2.99
C LEU A 47 7.11 -8.33 3.52
N ILE A 48 6.60 -9.23 4.36
CA ILE A 48 5.34 -9.06 5.09
C ILE A 48 5.68 -8.57 6.49
N ALA A 49 5.06 -7.47 6.92
CA ALA A 49 5.19 -6.93 8.26
C ALA A 49 3.92 -7.24 9.06
N THR A 50 4.02 -8.07 10.10
CA THR A 50 2.86 -8.55 10.86
C THR A 50 3.12 -8.59 12.36
N ASP A 51 2.05 -8.51 13.15
CA ASP A 51 2.02 -8.69 14.61
C ASP A 51 1.36 -10.00 15.03
N ASP A 52 1.01 -10.87 14.07
CA ASP A 52 0.20 -12.05 14.33
C ASP A 52 0.89 -13.34 13.90
N GLU A 53 1.08 -14.28 14.83
CA GLU A 53 1.76 -15.55 14.59
C GLU A 53 1.09 -16.42 13.52
N ARG A 54 -0.24 -16.32 13.35
CA ARG A 54 -0.96 -17.06 12.31
C ARG A 54 -0.57 -16.61 10.91
N ILE A 55 -0.30 -15.30 10.75
CA ILE A 55 0.21 -14.75 9.48
C ILE A 55 1.67 -15.16 9.30
N ALA A 56 2.46 -15.10 10.36
CA ALA A 56 3.86 -15.57 10.34
C ALA A 56 3.96 -17.05 9.95
N ASP A 57 3.10 -17.92 10.47
CA ASP A 57 3.04 -19.33 10.13
C ASP A 57 2.65 -19.59 8.66
N ALA A 58 1.73 -18.78 8.13
CA ALA A 58 1.43 -18.79 6.71
C ALA A 58 2.66 -18.37 5.89
N CYS A 59 3.40 -17.35 6.34
CA CYS A 59 4.63 -16.92 5.67
C CYS A 59 5.67 -18.05 5.64
N LYS A 60 5.87 -18.76 6.75
CA LYS A 60 6.76 -19.94 6.82
C LYS A 60 6.30 -21.05 5.86
N THR A 61 4.99 -21.33 5.84
CA THR A 61 4.40 -22.39 5.01
C THR A 61 4.61 -22.16 3.52
N TYR A 62 4.55 -20.90 3.08
CA TYR A 62 4.63 -20.53 1.67
C TYR A 62 5.94 -19.86 1.26
N ASP A 63 6.97 -19.97 2.10
CA ASP A 63 8.31 -19.42 1.88
C ASP A 63 8.26 -17.92 1.52
N MET A 64 7.51 -17.16 2.32
CA MET A 64 7.41 -15.72 2.21
C MET A 64 8.23 -15.05 3.31
N ARG A 65 9.06 -14.08 2.95
CA ARG A 65 9.84 -13.31 3.92
C ARG A 65 8.92 -12.46 4.78
N TYR A 66 9.14 -12.44 6.08
CA TYR A 66 8.33 -11.65 7.01
C TYR A 66 9.17 -11.10 8.17
N ILE A 67 8.64 -10.05 8.80
CA ILE A 67 9.17 -9.47 10.04
C ILE A 67 8.01 -9.35 11.04
N MET A 68 8.25 -9.77 12.27
CA MET A 68 7.35 -9.49 13.38
C MET A 68 7.53 -8.04 13.81
N THR A 69 6.41 -7.34 13.96
CA THR A 69 6.33 -5.93 14.32
C THR A 69 5.41 -5.72 15.52
N SER A 70 5.51 -4.57 16.17
CA SER A 70 4.64 -4.24 17.31
C SER A 70 3.15 -4.30 16.94
N PRO A 71 2.28 -4.81 17.83
CA PRO A 71 0.84 -4.71 17.68
C PRO A 71 0.30 -3.28 17.85
N ASP A 72 1.09 -2.35 18.41
CA ASP A 72 0.65 -1.01 18.80
C ASP A 72 0.55 -0.02 17.63
N HIS A 73 0.82 -0.48 16.40
CA HIS A 73 0.72 0.38 15.22
C HIS A 73 -0.73 0.61 14.80
N ASP A 74 -1.17 1.85 14.89
CA ASP A 74 -2.51 2.28 14.42
C ASP A 74 -2.61 2.32 12.89
N THR A 75 -1.47 2.56 12.21
CA THR A 75 -1.43 2.75 10.75
C THR A 75 -0.49 1.78 10.04
N PRO A 76 -0.77 1.43 8.78
CA PRO A 76 0.16 0.67 7.95
C PRO A 76 1.53 1.35 7.84
N THR A 77 1.56 2.67 7.69
CA THR A 77 2.80 3.45 7.55
C THR A 77 3.67 3.38 8.81
N GLY A 78 3.07 3.40 10.01
CA GLY A 78 3.82 3.23 11.25
C GLY A 78 4.55 1.88 11.32
N ARG A 79 3.91 0.82 10.80
CA ARG A 79 4.50 -0.52 10.71
C ARG A 79 5.67 -0.57 9.71
N ILE A 80 5.56 0.15 8.59
CA ILE A 80 6.66 0.26 7.62
C ILE A 80 7.83 1.04 8.21
N TRP A 81 7.55 2.09 8.99
CA TRP A 81 8.59 2.81 9.70
C TRP A 81 9.37 1.90 10.67
N GLU A 82 8.70 1.03 11.44
CA GLU A 82 9.39 0.04 12.27
C GLU A 82 10.27 -0.89 11.42
N VAL A 83 9.76 -1.38 10.29
CA VAL A 83 10.56 -2.20 9.35
C VAL A 83 11.81 -1.44 8.90
N SER A 84 11.73 -0.16 8.60
CA SER A 84 12.88 0.63 8.16
C SER A 84 13.97 0.80 9.24
N THR A 85 13.67 0.52 10.50
CA THR A 85 14.68 0.53 11.57
C THR A 85 15.53 -0.74 11.62
N VAL A 86 15.10 -1.81 10.98
CA VAL A 86 15.77 -3.14 11.01
C VAL A 86 16.15 -3.66 9.61
N GLU A 87 15.53 -3.13 8.56
CA GLU A 87 15.81 -3.46 7.16
C GLU A 87 16.23 -2.19 6.42
N ASP A 88 17.48 -2.10 6.06
CA ASP A 88 18.01 -0.94 5.35
C ASP A 88 17.67 -0.98 3.86
N ALA A 89 17.06 0.09 3.37
CA ALA A 89 16.76 0.33 1.95
C ALA A 89 16.69 1.83 1.64
N ASP A 90 16.88 2.17 0.38
CA ASP A 90 16.75 3.54 -0.09
C ASP A 90 15.30 3.96 -0.29
N LEU A 91 14.44 3.01 -0.70
CA LEU A 91 13.01 3.22 -0.91
C LEU A 91 12.18 2.07 -0.32
N TYR A 92 11.04 2.42 0.27
CA TYR A 92 10.05 1.46 0.77
C TYR A 92 8.74 1.63 0.03
N LEU A 93 8.34 0.61 -0.73
CA LEU A 93 7.03 0.55 -1.37
C LEU A 93 6.00 -0.02 -0.38
N GLN A 94 5.02 0.76 0.02
CA GLN A 94 3.86 0.25 0.76
C GLN A 94 2.89 -0.43 -0.20
N LEU A 95 2.64 -1.73 0.01
CA LEU A 95 1.64 -2.49 -0.72
C LEU A 95 0.61 -3.06 0.25
N MET A 96 -0.66 -2.76 0.02
CA MET A 96 -1.72 -3.23 0.90
C MET A 96 -1.95 -4.73 0.76
N GLY A 97 -2.02 -5.45 1.89
CA GLY A 97 -2.16 -6.91 1.94
C GLY A 97 -3.49 -7.47 1.45
N ASP A 98 -4.40 -6.62 0.99
CA ASP A 98 -5.73 -6.96 0.48
C ASP A 98 -5.91 -6.63 -1.01
N GLU A 99 -4.82 -6.48 -1.75
CA GLU A 99 -4.79 -6.23 -3.20
C GLU A 99 -4.22 -7.42 -4.00
N PRO A 100 -4.85 -8.59 -3.98
CA PRO A 100 -4.30 -9.79 -4.60
C PRO A 100 -4.20 -9.74 -6.13
N LEU A 101 -4.88 -8.78 -6.77
CA LEU A 101 -4.88 -8.54 -8.22
C LEU A 101 -4.06 -7.32 -8.62
N VAL A 102 -3.22 -6.80 -7.74
CA VAL A 102 -2.34 -5.67 -8.08
C VAL A 102 -1.49 -6.01 -9.30
N ASN A 103 -1.43 -5.08 -10.25
CA ASN A 103 -0.60 -5.25 -11.44
C ASN A 103 0.84 -4.79 -11.12
N PRO A 104 1.85 -5.69 -11.15
CA PRO A 104 3.23 -5.32 -10.87
C PRO A 104 3.78 -4.21 -11.78
N ALA A 105 3.30 -4.11 -13.02
CA ALA A 105 3.71 -3.05 -13.94
C ALA A 105 3.27 -1.65 -13.47
N ALA A 106 2.27 -1.55 -12.59
CA ALA A 106 1.89 -0.27 -12.02
C ALA A 106 2.98 0.32 -11.10
N PHE A 107 3.84 -0.53 -10.53
CA PHE A 107 4.93 -0.07 -9.67
C PHE A 107 5.98 0.73 -10.45
N ASP A 108 6.15 0.44 -11.75
CA ASP A 108 7.05 1.20 -12.63
C ASP A 108 6.68 2.69 -12.73
N LEU A 109 5.42 3.03 -12.46
CA LEU A 109 4.94 4.41 -12.50
C LEU A 109 5.37 5.25 -11.30
N ILE A 110 5.71 4.63 -10.18
CA ILE A 110 6.05 5.30 -8.92
C ILE A 110 7.46 4.99 -8.42
N LEU A 111 8.08 3.92 -8.92
CA LEU A 111 9.45 3.57 -8.57
C LEU A 111 10.41 4.26 -9.54
N PRO A 112 11.18 5.26 -9.07
CA PRO A 112 12.16 5.96 -9.91
C PRO A 112 13.32 5.05 -10.28
N ASP A 113 14.01 5.36 -11.39
CA ASP A 113 15.19 4.60 -11.81
C ASP A 113 16.44 4.99 -11.00
N THR A 114 16.44 6.19 -10.41
CA THR A 114 17.51 6.70 -9.54
C THR A 114 16.88 7.32 -8.29
N LEU A 115 17.63 7.27 -7.18
CA LEU A 115 17.16 7.88 -5.93
C LEU A 115 16.93 9.39 -6.15
N PRO A 116 15.73 9.90 -5.82
CA PRO A 116 15.44 11.32 -5.89
C PRO A 116 16.32 12.11 -4.91
N ASP A 117 16.68 13.35 -5.30
CA ASP A 117 17.45 14.25 -4.42
C ASP A 117 16.63 14.75 -3.22
N ASP A 118 15.30 14.63 -3.26
CA ASP A 118 14.42 15.03 -2.18
C ASP A 118 14.36 13.94 -1.09
N PRO A 119 14.83 14.22 0.13
CA PRO A 119 14.80 13.26 1.24
C PRO A 119 13.37 12.94 1.74
N TYR A 120 12.37 13.71 1.32
CA TYR A 120 10.95 13.52 1.66
C TYR A 120 10.15 12.99 0.48
N TYR A 121 10.81 12.35 -0.50
CA TYR A 121 10.13 11.81 -1.67
C TYR A 121 9.01 10.84 -1.29
N VAL A 122 7.81 11.13 -1.74
CA VAL A 122 6.63 10.26 -1.64
C VAL A 122 5.90 10.24 -2.97
N ALA A 123 5.71 9.07 -3.55
CA ALA A 123 4.92 8.89 -4.75
C ALA A 123 3.69 8.02 -4.46
N VAL A 124 2.56 8.33 -5.08
CA VAL A 124 1.30 7.62 -4.89
C VAL A 124 0.67 7.32 -6.25
N LEU A 125 0.20 6.09 -6.43
CA LEU A 125 -0.62 5.75 -7.59
C LEU A 125 -1.99 6.42 -7.46
N THR A 126 -2.40 7.09 -8.53
CA THR A 126 -3.71 7.73 -8.60
C THR A 126 -4.45 7.28 -9.86
N ASN A 127 -5.77 7.30 -9.79
CA ASN A 127 -6.64 7.05 -10.92
C ASN A 127 -7.63 8.20 -11.09
N VAL A 128 -8.12 8.40 -12.30
CA VAL A 128 -9.17 9.38 -12.58
C VAL A 128 -10.50 8.82 -12.09
N MET A 129 -11.26 9.64 -11.36
CA MET A 129 -12.63 9.31 -10.98
C MET A 129 -13.55 9.60 -12.16
N GLU A 130 -14.18 8.57 -12.70
CA GLU A 130 -15.04 8.69 -13.88
C GLU A 130 -16.49 9.05 -13.53
N HIS A 131 -16.93 8.74 -12.31
CA HIS A 131 -18.28 8.97 -11.89
C HIS A 131 -18.38 10.02 -10.78
N PRO A 132 -19.33 10.97 -10.85
CA PRO A 132 -19.54 11.96 -9.79
C PRO A 132 -19.80 11.33 -8.42
N ALA A 133 -20.42 10.15 -8.37
CA ALA A 133 -20.64 9.39 -7.13
C ALA A 133 -19.33 9.06 -6.41
N ASP A 134 -18.25 8.80 -7.13
CA ASP A 134 -16.94 8.47 -6.54
C ASP A 134 -16.34 9.66 -5.78
N VAL A 135 -16.65 10.89 -6.24
CA VAL A 135 -16.16 12.11 -5.61
C VAL A 135 -16.78 12.33 -4.24
N ILE A 136 -18.06 11.99 -4.07
CA ILE A 136 -18.77 12.13 -2.79
C ILE A 136 -18.63 10.94 -1.87
N ASP A 137 -18.13 9.79 -2.36
CA ASP A 137 -17.91 8.59 -1.57
C ASP A 137 -16.67 8.76 -0.67
N PHE A 138 -16.88 8.75 0.65
CA PHE A 138 -15.81 8.85 1.65
C PHE A 138 -14.92 7.61 1.72
N SER A 139 -15.27 6.50 1.09
CA SER A 139 -14.37 5.35 0.98
C SER A 139 -13.21 5.62 0.01
N ASN A 140 -13.43 6.47 -0.99
CA ASN A 140 -12.42 6.88 -1.96
C ASN A 140 -11.57 8.04 -1.42
N GLN A 141 -10.26 7.95 -1.58
CA GLN A 141 -9.35 9.07 -1.32
C GLN A 141 -9.24 9.95 -2.57
N LYS A 142 -9.42 11.26 -2.38
CA LYS A 142 -9.26 12.25 -3.44
C LYS A 142 -7.89 12.90 -3.31
N VAL A 143 -7.25 13.12 -4.45
CA VAL A 143 -5.94 13.75 -4.54
C VAL A 143 -6.05 14.99 -5.41
N VAL A 144 -5.55 16.12 -4.91
CA VAL A 144 -5.40 17.36 -5.69
C VAL A 144 -3.92 17.58 -5.94
N THR A 145 -3.57 17.84 -7.20
CA THR A 145 -2.20 18.09 -7.62
C THR A 145 -2.07 19.47 -8.30
N ASN A 146 -0.87 20.01 -8.31
CA ASN A 146 -0.53 21.15 -9.16
C ASN A 146 -0.23 20.72 -10.61
N ALA A 147 0.14 21.68 -11.46
CA ALA A 147 0.48 21.43 -12.86
C ALA A 147 1.75 20.55 -13.03
N ALA A 148 2.64 20.51 -12.05
CA ALA A 148 3.80 19.63 -12.01
C ALA A 148 3.48 18.21 -11.49
N ARG A 149 2.19 17.93 -11.22
CA ARG A 149 1.69 16.67 -10.63
C ARG A 149 2.15 16.43 -9.19
N GLU A 150 2.60 17.47 -8.49
CA GLU A 150 2.92 17.38 -7.07
C GLU A 150 1.62 17.40 -6.24
N ILE A 151 1.57 16.54 -5.23
CA ILE A 151 0.40 16.40 -4.37
C ILE A 151 0.28 17.62 -3.46
N LEU A 152 -0.83 18.32 -3.54
CA LEU A 152 -1.16 19.46 -2.68
C LEU A 152 -2.03 19.03 -1.49
N LEU A 153 -2.92 18.06 -1.71
CA LEU A 153 -3.87 17.63 -0.67
C LEU A 153 -4.40 16.23 -0.99
N ILE A 154 -4.51 15.40 0.06
CA ILE A 154 -5.23 14.13 0.03
C ILE A 154 -6.35 14.18 1.06
N SER A 155 -7.58 13.84 0.67
CA SER A 155 -8.73 13.84 1.57
C SER A 155 -9.76 12.77 1.20
N ARG A 156 -10.49 12.27 2.19
CA ARG A 156 -11.69 11.46 1.95
C ARG A 156 -12.92 12.30 1.69
N SER A 157 -12.93 13.55 2.14
CA SER A 157 -13.98 14.53 1.80
C SER A 157 -13.90 14.89 0.32
N PRO A 158 -15.00 15.33 -0.29
CA PRO A 158 -14.99 15.91 -1.64
C PRO A 158 -14.05 17.12 -1.69
N ILE A 159 -13.04 17.08 -2.57
CA ILE A 159 -12.10 18.18 -2.83
C ILE A 159 -11.88 18.32 -4.35
N PRO A 160 -11.80 19.55 -4.88
CA PRO A 160 -12.19 20.81 -4.22
C PRO A 160 -13.64 20.77 -3.77
N CYS A 161 -14.01 21.65 -2.81
CA CYS A 161 -15.37 21.72 -2.31
C CYS A 161 -16.38 21.87 -3.46
N LEU A 162 -17.45 21.07 -3.43
CA LEU A 162 -18.53 21.18 -4.41
C LEU A 162 -19.24 22.52 -4.19
N LEU A 163 -19.04 23.43 -5.11
CA LEU A 163 -19.80 24.68 -5.13
C LEU A 163 -21.22 24.37 -5.65
N TYR A 164 -22.22 24.59 -4.82
CA TYR A 164 -23.59 24.68 -5.27
C TYR A 164 -23.73 25.97 -6.10
N THR A 165 -23.58 25.85 -7.39
CA THR A 165 -24.11 26.89 -8.27
C THR A 165 -25.61 26.67 -8.37
N SER A 166 -26.40 27.55 -7.76
CA SER A 166 -27.83 27.66 -8.09
C SER A 166 -27.92 27.87 -9.59
N PRO A 167 -28.74 27.10 -10.33
CA PRO A 167 -29.03 27.46 -11.71
C PRO A 167 -29.69 28.83 -11.69
N SER A 168 -29.03 29.80 -12.30
CA SER A 168 -29.59 31.13 -12.59
C SER A 168 -30.63 31.02 -13.67
#